data_0fea84dbd3d4939fabcd6eff82c95cf2
#
_entry.id   0fea84dbd3d4939fabcd6eff82c95cf2
#
_cell.length_a   1.000
_cell.length_b   1.000
_cell.length_c   1.000
_cell.angle_alpha   90.00
_cell.angle_beta   90.00
_cell.angle_gamma   90.00
#
_symmetry.space_group_name_H-M   'P 1'
#
loop_
_entity.id
_entity.type
_entity.pdbx_description
1 polymer ?
#
loop_
_entity_poly.entity_id
_entity_poly.type
_entity_poly.pdbx_seq_one_letter_code
_entity_poly.pdbx_strand_id
1 'polypeptide(L)'
;MKKKISLILTALIVISCLFPKFTIDSYAVNVLPFTGALDYSKAENWLYDGAYPDNSVDVFIVAPTVDTRSESNSAITADYKRIFRNAMNQQQAIFANTARIYAPYYRQASIKAYSMEDQTAKDTTFNNAYTDVSAAFKYYIEHKNNGRPLIIAGFSQGADMCYRILEEYYGGSGERATALRDNLIAVYAIGWCMTEDMIEKYPQIVPAKGETDTGVVVSYDCEDGNVTDSIIVPAGTKAISINPLNWKTDSTPASKSLNKGTVQQDSKTGAILSVEVGKYGAYIDPERGTLIVPGIDTSKYPAGLSIFSDGCLHLYDNFLFFVNLQENVQKRTDAFLQKQAALNAA
;
A
#
# COMPACT_ATOMS: atom_id res chain seq x y z
N MET A 1 10.16 70.82 -38.00
CA MET A 1 10.36 69.39 -37.63
C MET A 1 9.49 69.07 -36.43
N LYS A 2 8.30 68.49 -36.63
CA LYS A 2 7.40 68.10 -35.57
C LYS A 2 7.06 66.63 -35.81
N LYS A 3 7.50 65.74 -34.88
CA LYS A 3 7.20 64.32 -34.88
C LYS A 3 5.72 64.09 -34.48
N LYS A 4 4.97 63.46 -35.33
CA LYS A 4 3.59 62.96 -35.02
C LYS A 4 3.74 61.63 -34.30
N ILE A 5 3.23 61.58 -33.05
CA ILE A 5 3.04 60.34 -32.31
C ILE A 5 1.67 59.86 -32.66
N SER A 6 1.62 58.64 -33.28
CA SER A 6 0.37 57.91 -33.57
C SER A 6 -0.04 57.12 -32.35
N LEU A 7 -1.21 57.44 -31.81
CA LEU A 7 -1.84 56.71 -30.70
C LEU A 7 -2.69 55.60 -31.31
N ILE A 8 -2.30 54.34 -31.15
CA ILE A 8 -3.11 53.21 -31.51
C ILE A 8 -3.98 52.85 -30.29
N LEU A 9 -5.27 53.13 -30.43
CA LEU A 9 -6.28 52.78 -29.42
C LEU A 9 -6.69 51.33 -29.62
N THR A 10 -6.22 50.43 -28.78
CA THR A 10 -6.66 49.04 -28.78
C THR A 10 -7.94 48.92 -27.98
N ALA A 11 -9.06 48.69 -28.67
CA ALA A 11 -10.34 48.44 -28.04
C ALA A 11 -10.33 47.03 -27.41
N LEU A 12 -10.39 46.91 -26.10
CA LEU A 12 -10.67 45.70 -25.38
C LEU A 12 -12.18 45.39 -25.52
N ILE A 13 -12.52 44.40 -26.32
CA ILE A 13 -13.87 43.82 -26.32
C ILE A 13 -13.97 42.90 -25.13
N VAL A 14 -14.66 43.32 -24.08
CA VAL A 14 -15.06 42.48 -22.95
C VAL A 14 -16.23 41.64 -23.40
N ILE A 15 -15.97 40.40 -23.81
CA ILE A 15 -17.01 39.39 -24.00
C ILE A 15 -17.38 38.86 -22.61
N SER A 16 -18.48 39.37 -22.07
CA SER A 16 -19.10 38.82 -20.84
C SER A 16 -19.78 37.50 -21.22
N CYS A 17 -19.06 36.41 -21.07
CA CYS A 17 -19.68 35.09 -21.10
C CYS A 17 -20.57 34.95 -19.85
N LEU A 18 -21.88 35.01 -20.03
CA LEU A 18 -22.89 34.61 -19.07
C LEU A 18 -22.77 33.08 -18.86
N PHE A 19 -21.91 32.68 -17.93
CA PHE A 19 -22.01 31.35 -17.35
C PHE A 19 -23.17 31.35 -16.35
N PRO A 20 -24.10 30.37 -16.42
CA PRO A 20 -25.07 30.21 -15.36
C PRO A 20 -24.30 30.00 -14.05
N LYS A 21 -24.56 30.83 -13.04
CA LYS A 21 -24.08 30.58 -11.69
C LYS A 21 -24.69 29.27 -11.23
N PHE A 22 -23.96 28.18 -11.38
CA PHE A 22 -24.19 26.98 -10.57
C PHE A 22 -23.89 27.42 -9.13
N THR A 23 -24.92 27.69 -8.36
CA THR A 23 -24.84 27.65 -6.90
C THR A 23 -24.54 26.21 -6.57
N ILE A 24 -23.28 25.92 -6.27
CA ILE A 24 -22.92 24.71 -5.55
C ILE A 24 -23.53 24.93 -4.17
N ASP A 25 -24.72 24.34 -3.95
CA ASP A 25 -25.19 24.15 -2.59
C ASP A 25 -24.09 23.40 -1.87
N SER A 26 -23.40 24.12 -0.98
CA SER A 26 -22.44 23.54 -0.06
C SER A 26 -23.24 22.63 0.87
N TYR A 27 -23.45 21.37 0.47
CA TYR A 27 -23.74 20.34 1.43
C TYR A 27 -22.53 20.32 2.36
N ALA A 28 -22.70 20.97 3.53
CA ALA A 28 -21.80 20.78 4.63
C ALA A 28 -21.79 19.26 4.89
N VAL A 29 -20.80 18.57 4.36
CA VAL A 29 -20.51 17.20 4.78
C VAL A 29 -20.21 17.37 6.25
N ASN A 30 -21.13 16.91 7.12
CA ASN A 30 -20.90 16.84 8.54
C ASN A 30 -19.70 15.91 8.73
N VAL A 31 -18.51 16.50 8.75
CA VAL A 31 -17.31 15.82 9.21
C VAL A 31 -17.56 15.56 10.68
N LEU A 32 -18.03 14.36 11.00
CA LEU A 32 -18.19 13.96 12.40
C LEU A 32 -16.81 14.11 13.04
N PRO A 33 -16.72 14.79 14.18
CA PRO A 33 -15.44 14.96 14.86
C PRO A 33 -14.83 13.58 15.12
N PHE A 34 -13.54 13.43 14.88
CA PHE A 34 -12.82 12.19 15.18
C PHE A 34 -12.82 11.99 16.71
N THR A 35 -13.59 11.02 17.19
CA THR A 35 -13.83 10.79 18.63
C THR A 35 -12.98 9.65 19.22
N GLY A 36 -11.79 9.39 18.62
CA GLY A 36 -10.91 8.28 18.99
C GLY A 36 -11.06 7.06 18.08
N ALA A 37 -10.32 6.01 18.37
CA ALA A 37 -10.32 4.78 17.58
C ALA A 37 -11.67 4.06 17.58
N LEU A 38 -11.91 3.25 16.53
CA LEU A 38 -13.02 2.30 16.51
C LEU A 38 -12.81 1.22 17.59
N ASP A 39 -13.94 0.66 18.08
CA ASP A 39 -13.92 -0.42 19.07
C ASP A 39 -13.73 -1.80 18.38
N TYR A 40 -12.51 -2.30 18.38
CA TYR A 40 -12.15 -3.58 17.73
C TYR A 40 -12.48 -4.83 18.55
N SER A 41 -13.11 -4.68 19.72
CA SER A 41 -13.78 -5.80 20.39
C SER A 41 -15.04 -6.26 19.65
N LYS A 42 -15.58 -5.40 18.77
CA LYS A 42 -16.76 -5.64 17.97
C LYS A 42 -16.43 -6.28 16.63
N ALA A 43 -17.02 -7.44 16.34
CA ALA A 43 -16.82 -8.17 15.09
C ALA A 43 -17.19 -7.36 13.84
N GLU A 44 -18.14 -6.42 13.94
CA GLU A 44 -18.55 -5.54 12.84
C GLU A 44 -17.46 -4.57 12.35
N ASN A 45 -16.40 -4.38 13.14
CA ASN A 45 -15.23 -3.57 12.77
C ASN A 45 -14.10 -4.39 12.13
N TRP A 46 -14.35 -5.67 11.84
CA TRP A 46 -13.46 -6.54 11.09
C TRP A 46 -14.10 -6.97 9.78
N LEU A 47 -13.33 -6.93 8.68
CA LEU A 47 -13.72 -7.57 7.42
C LEU A 47 -13.41 -9.06 7.49
N TYR A 48 -12.19 -9.41 7.89
CA TYR A 48 -11.77 -10.76 8.19
C TYR A 48 -11.35 -10.84 9.66
N ASP A 49 -11.89 -11.82 10.37
CA ASP A 49 -11.62 -12.07 11.78
C ASP A 49 -11.25 -13.55 11.98
N GLY A 50 -10.07 -13.90 11.49
CA GLY A 50 -9.57 -15.27 11.52
C GLY A 50 -10.07 -16.14 10.37
N ALA A 51 -10.23 -15.58 9.16
CA ALA A 51 -10.52 -16.39 7.97
C ALA A 51 -9.39 -17.39 7.69
N TYR A 52 -9.72 -18.56 7.13
CA TYR A 52 -8.78 -19.69 6.91
C TYR A 52 -8.15 -20.21 8.21
N PRO A 53 -8.97 -20.69 9.18
CA PRO A 53 -8.56 -20.99 10.54
C PRO A 53 -7.56 -22.15 10.68
N ASP A 54 -7.49 -23.03 9.67
CA ASP A 54 -6.61 -24.21 9.67
C ASP A 54 -5.13 -23.86 9.42
N ASN A 55 -4.85 -22.65 8.93
CA ASN A 55 -3.47 -22.20 8.71
C ASN A 55 -2.74 -21.95 10.04
N SER A 56 -1.44 -22.30 10.07
CA SER A 56 -0.62 -22.28 11.29
C SER A 56 -0.07 -20.91 11.67
N VAL A 57 -0.02 -19.97 10.74
CA VAL A 57 0.47 -18.61 10.94
C VAL A 57 -0.64 -17.59 10.68
N ASP A 58 -0.45 -16.36 11.11
CA ASP A 58 -1.41 -15.28 10.91
C ASP A 58 -0.91 -14.26 9.89
N VAL A 59 -1.83 -13.59 9.20
CA VAL A 59 -1.56 -12.34 8.50
C VAL A 59 -2.52 -11.25 8.97
N PHE A 60 -1.96 -10.10 9.36
CA PHE A 60 -2.69 -8.87 9.59
C PHE A 60 -2.59 -7.98 8.36
N ILE A 61 -3.71 -7.80 7.63
CA ILE A 61 -3.73 -7.08 6.35
C ILE A 61 -4.40 -5.71 6.52
N VAL A 62 -3.72 -4.65 6.10
CA VAL A 62 -4.25 -3.29 6.05
C VAL A 62 -4.62 -2.92 4.61
N ALA A 63 -5.86 -2.53 4.41
CA ALA A 63 -6.39 -2.24 3.07
C ALA A 63 -5.79 -0.96 2.45
N PRO A 64 -5.73 -0.87 1.10
CA PRO A 64 -5.42 0.36 0.39
C PRO A 64 -6.56 1.36 0.49
N THR A 65 -6.31 2.62 0.07
CA THR A 65 -7.35 3.63 -0.07
C THR A 65 -8.41 3.18 -1.08
N VAL A 66 -9.67 3.16 -0.65
CA VAL A 66 -10.84 2.87 -1.51
C VAL A 66 -11.81 4.04 -1.59
N ASP A 67 -11.66 5.05 -0.73
CA ASP A 67 -12.52 6.23 -0.72
C ASP A 67 -11.96 7.33 -1.61
N THR A 68 -12.72 7.64 -2.66
CA THR A 68 -12.40 8.71 -3.62
C THR A 68 -13.29 9.95 -3.44
N ARG A 69 -14.19 9.97 -2.45
CA ARG A 69 -15.25 10.97 -2.31
C ARG A 69 -15.10 11.89 -1.10
N SER A 70 -14.72 11.34 0.05
CA SER A 70 -14.58 12.12 1.29
C SER A 70 -13.50 13.18 1.17
N GLU A 71 -13.65 14.29 1.86
CA GLU A 71 -12.65 15.36 1.88
C GLU A 71 -11.43 15.00 2.77
N SER A 72 -11.65 14.20 3.82
CA SER A 72 -10.62 13.78 4.76
C SER A 72 -10.70 12.26 5.02
N ASN A 73 -11.20 11.84 6.17
CA ASN A 73 -11.34 10.44 6.52
C ASN A 73 -12.68 9.85 6.08
N SER A 74 -12.65 8.58 5.71
CA SER A 74 -13.84 7.81 5.32
C SER A 74 -14.80 7.59 6.49
N ALA A 75 -16.09 7.65 6.26
CA ALA A 75 -17.08 7.14 7.20
C ALA A 75 -17.30 5.63 7.01
N ILE A 76 -17.48 4.89 8.10
CA ILE A 76 -17.75 3.44 8.05
C ILE A 76 -19.22 3.18 7.69
N THR A 77 -19.57 3.38 6.44
CA THR A 77 -20.91 3.12 5.89
C THR A 77 -20.99 1.73 5.25
N ALA A 78 -22.20 1.26 4.95
CA ALA A 78 -22.40 0.00 4.24
C ALA A 78 -21.76 0.02 2.83
N ASP A 79 -21.84 1.16 2.13
CA ASP A 79 -21.24 1.34 0.80
C ASP A 79 -19.71 1.30 0.90
N TYR A 80 -19.14 2.00 1.87
CA TYR A 80 -17.68 1.93 2.15
C TYR A 80 -17.24 0.50 2.44
N LYS A 81 -17.92 -0.22 3.34
CA LYS A 81 -17.59 -1.62 3.66
C LYS A 81 -17.67 -2.53 2.44
N ARG A 82 -18.61 -2.29 1.52
CA ARG A 82 -18.73 -3.04 0.27
C ARG A 82 -17.53 -2.81 -0.66
N ILE A 83 -17.13 -1.55 -0.87
CA ILE A 83 -15.98 -1.21 -1.73
C ILE A 83 -14.68 -1.72 -1.10
N PHE A 84 -14.52 -1.53 0.20
CA PHE A 84 -13.39 -2.03 0.98
C PHE A 84 -13.23 -3.55 0.83
N ARG A 85 -14.33 -4.30 0.95
CA ARG A 85 -14.34 -5.76 0.77
C ARG A 85 -13.88 -6.14 -0.64
N ASN A 86 -14.33 -5.44 -1.67
CA ASN A 86 -13.93 -5.74 -3.05
C ASN A 86 -12.40 -5.62 -3.23
N ALA A 87 -11.80 -4.54 -2.72
CA ALA A 87 -10.35 -4.37 -2.77
C ALA A 87 -9.61 -5.45 -1.98
N MET A 88 -10.11 -5.80 -0.80
CA MET A 88 -9.50 -6.81 0.06
C MET A 88 -9.64 -8.24 -0.47
N ASN A 89 -10.75 -8.55 -1.17
CA ASN A 89 -10.91 -9.84 -1.83
C ASN A 89 -9.80 -10.11 -2.84
N GLN A 90 -9.29 -9.06 -3.50
CA GLN A 90 -8.18 -9.20 -4.44
C GLN A 90 -6.83 -9.45 -3.74
N GLN A 91 -6.58 -8.77 -2.61
CA GLN A 91 -5.30 -8.84 -1.92
C GLN A 91 -5.15 -10.07 -1.05
N GLN A 92 -6.21 -10.45 -0.33
CA GLN A 92 -6.18 -11.58 0.59
C GLN A 92 -5.77 -12.89 -0.07
N ALA A 93 -6.04 -13.06 -1.36
CA ALA A 93 -5.72 -14.27 -2.11
C ALA A 93 -4.20 -14.53 -2.21
N ILE A 94 -3.34 -13.53 -1.98
CA ILE A 94 -1.88 -13.72 -1.90
C ILE A 94 -1.52 -14.57 -0.66
N PHE A 95 -2.29 -14.45 0.43
CA PHE A 95 -1.96 -15.00 1.74
C PHE A 95 -2.85 -16.19 2.14
N ALA A 96 -4.02 -16.35 1.51
CA ALA A 96 -5.09 -17.26 1.93
C ALA A 96 -4.66 -18.74 2.03
N ASN A 97 -3.70 -19.17 1.21
CA ASN A 97 -3.20 -20.55 1.23
C ASN A 97 -2.22 -20.83 2.38
N THR A 98 -1.67 -19.77 3.01
CA THR A 98 -0.57 -19.89 3.98
C THR A 98 -0.96 -19.39 5.36
N ALA A 99 -1.75 -18.34 5.44
CA ALA A 99 -2.02 -17.64 6.69
C ALA A 99 -3.51 -17.50 7.02
N ARG A 100 -3.82 -17.49 8.30
CA ARG A 100 -5.13 -17.10 8.83
C ARG A 100 -5.23 -15.57 8.78
N ILE A 101 -6.32 -15.04 8.22
CA ILE A 101 -6.42 -13.64 7.84
C ILE A 101 -7.19 -12.82 8.86
N TYR A 102 -6.60 -11.70 9.26
CA TYR A 102 -7.21 -10.62 10.01
C TYR A 102 -7.13 -9.31 9.23
N ALA A 103 -8.24 -8.65 9.03
CA ALA A 103 -8.30 -7.37 8.32
C ALA A 103 -9.34 -6.44 8.97
N PRO A 104 -8.92 -5.37 9.64
CA PRO A 104 -9.84 -4.43 10.23
C PRO A 104 -10.43 -3.48 9.18
N TYR A 105 -11.68 -3.06 9.37
CA TYR A 105 -12.14 -1.82 8.77
C TYR A 105 -11.51 -0.66 9.52
N TYR A 106 -11.14 0.40 8.82
CA TYR A 106 -10.61 1.62 9.42
C TYR A 106 -11.04 2.86 8.62
N ARG A 107 -11.07 4.01 9.25
CA ARG A 107 -11.45 5.28 8.62
C ARG A 107 -10.26 5.82 7.82
N GLN A 108 -10.11 5.32 6.60
CA GLN A 108 -9.01 5.65 5.68
C GLN A 108 -8.88 7.16 5.46
N ALA A 109 -7.67 7.64 5.22
CA ALA A 109 -7.49 8.89 4.50
C ALA A 109 -8.00 8.69 3.07
N SER A 110 -8.87 9.59 2.60
CA SER A 110 -9.42 9.52 1.25
C SER A 110 -8.34 9.80 0.21
N ILE A 111 -8.63 9.51 -1.06
CA ILE A 111 -7.71 9.85 -2.16
C ILE A 111 -7.41 11.35 -2.23
N LYS A 112 -8.37 12.21 -1.84
CA LYS A 112 -8.20 13.68 -1.83
C LYS A 112 -7.20 14.14 -0.78
N ALA A 113 -7.03 13.38 0.31
CA ALA A 113 -6.07 13.72 1.36
C ALA A 113 -4.62 13.77 0.84
N TYR A 114 -4.29 12.99 -0.18
CA TYR A 114 -2.95 13.00 -0.77
C TYR A 114 -2.61 14.33 -1.46
N SER A 115 -3.60 15.05 -1.95
CA SER A 115 -3.45 16.35 -2.63
C SER A 115 -3.79 17.56 -1.75
N MET A 116 -3.93 17.38 -0.43
CA MET A 116 -4.12 18.50 0.50
C MET A 116 -2.89 19.40 0.52
N GLU A 117 -3.10 20.71 0.35
CA GLU A 117 -2.05 21.73 0.45
C GLU A 117 -1.71 22.05 1.93
N ASP A 118 -2.72 22.03 2.81
CA ASP A 118 -2.51 22.21 4.26
C ASP A 118 -1.89 20.93 4.85
N GLN A 119 -0.59 20.99 5.11
CA GLN A 119 0.17 19.87 5.67
C GLN A 119 -0.36 19.43 7.04
N THR A 120 -0.83 20.36 7.89
CA THR A 120 -1.39 20.03 9.20
C THR A 120 -2.70 19.23 9.07
N ALA A 121 -3.57 19.64 8.14
CA ALA A 121 -4.80 18.91 7.84
C ALA A 121 -4.50 17.54 7.24
N LYS A 122 -3.53 17.45 6.34
CA LYS A 122 -3.05 16.20 5.74
C LYS A 122 -2.54 15.25 6.82
N ASP A 123 -1.60 15.69 7.65
CA ASP A 123 -1.01 14.87 8.73
C ASP A 123 -2.09 14.41 9.72
N THR A 124 -3.02 15.30 10.08
CA THR A 124 -4.16 14.96 10.95
C THR A 124 -5.00 13.84 10.32
N THR A 125 -5.28 13.93 9.02
CA THR A 125 -6.08 12.94 8.30
C THR A 125 -5.41 11.55 8.31
N PHE A 126 -4.11 11.48 8.01
CA PHE A 126 -3.37 10.22 8.05
C PHE A 126 -3.19 9.68 9.48
N ASN A 127 -2.98 10.55 10.46
CA ASN A 127 -2.89 10.14 11.87
C ASN A 127 -4.23 9.62 12.40
N ASN A 128 -5.36 10.17 11.97
CA ASN A 128 -6.68 9.63 12.29
C ASN A 128 -6.86 8.20 11.72
N ALA A 129 -6.46 7.99 10.46
CA ALA A 129 -6.49 6.66 9.86
C ALA A 129 -5.60 5.67 10.62
N TYR A 130 -4.38 6.09 10.97
CA TYR A 130 -3.45 5.27 11.75
C TYR A 130 -3.95 4.98 13.16
N THR A 131 -4.67 5.90 13.82
CA THR A 131 -5.26 5.67 15.15
C THR A 131 -6.19 4.45 15.15
N ASP A 132 -6.99 4.26 14.10
CA ASP A 132 -7.81 3.06 13.95
C ASP A 132 -6.96 1.82 13.71
N VAL A 133 -5.97 1.88 12.82
CA VAL A 133 -5.11 0.75 12.50
C VAL A 133 -4.27 0.31 13.71
N SER A 134 -3.69 1.26 14.46
CA SER A 134 -2.94 0.99 15.70
C SER A 134 -3.82 0.32 16.75
N ALA A 135 -5.05 0.82 16.96
CA ALA A 135 -5.99 0.20 17.91
C ALA A 135 -6.40 -1.22 17.49
N ALA A 136 -6.61 -1.44 16.18
CA ALA A 136 -6.91 -2.76 15.63
C ALA A 136 -5.75 -3.73 15.82
N PHE A 137 -4.52 -3.29 15.50
CA PHE A 137 -3.32 -4.11 15.67
C PHE A 137 -3.07 -4.45 17.13
N LYS A 138 -3.21 -3.46 18.02
CA LYS A 138 -3.11 -3.68 19.46
C LYS A 138 -4.11 -4.73 19.94
N TYR A 139 -5.40 -4.58 19.59
CA TYR A 139 -6.44 -5.52 19.96
C TYR A 139 -6.16 -6.93 19.40
N TYR A 140 -5.73 -7.02 18.13
CA TYR A 140 -5.36 -8.27 17.49
C TYR A 140 -4.24 -8.99 18.27
N ILE A 141 -3.14 -8.31 18.59
CA ILE A 141 -2.02 -8.92 19.33
C ILE A 141 -2.45 -9.36 20.74
N GLU A 142 -3.27 -8.57 21.43
CA GLU A 142 -3.66 -8.83 22.80
C GLU A 142 -4.75 -9.91 22.94
N HIS A 143 -5.62 -10.09 21.93
CA HIS A 143 -6.83 -10.90 22.10
C HIS A 143 -7.03 -11.97 21.02
N LYS A 144 -6.32 -11.94 19.88
CA LYS A 144 -6.58 -12.81 18.74
C LYS A 144 -5.37 -13.62 18.27
N ASN A 145 -4.18 -13.04 18.28
CA ASN A 145 -2.97 -13.66 17.73
C ASN A 145 -2.52 -14.90 18.56
N ASN A 146 -2.62 -14.84 19.87
CA ASN A 146 -2.21 -15.93 20.79
C ASN A 146 -0.74 -16.38 20.58
N GLY A 147 0.17 -15.43 20.28
CA GLY A 147 1.59 -15.73 20.08
C GLY A 147 1.92 -16.50 18.79
N ARG A 148 1.03 -16.54 17.80
CA ARG A 148 1.29 -17.20 16.52
C ARG A 148 2.26 -16.37 15.68
N PRO A 149 3.09 -17.03 14.84
CA PRO A 149 3.92 -16.32 13.87
C PRO A 149 3.08 -15.42 12.97
N LEU A 150 3.60 -14.23 12.67
CA LEU A 150 2.84 -13.13 12.08
C LEU A 150 3.46 -12.64 10.76
N ILE A 151 2.62 -12.47 9.76
CA ILE A 151 2.86 -11.66 8.57
C ILE A 151 2.06 -10.38 8.72
N ILE A 152 2.68 -9.22 8.43
CA ILE A 152 1.95 -7.96 8.26
C ILE A 152 1.91 -7.65 6.79
N ALA A 153 0.78 -7.21 6.27
CA ALA A 153 0.65 -6.92 4.85
C ALA A 153 -0.16 -5.64 4.62
N GLY A 154 0.20 -4.90 3.60
CA GLY A 154 -0.52 -3.72 3.17
C GLY A 154 -0.15 -3.33 1.75
N PHE A 155 -1.08 -2.65 1.09
CA PHE A 155 -0.88 -2.09 -0.23
C PHE A 155 -1.22 -0.60 -0.21
N SER A 156 -0.42 0.25 -0.88
CA SER A 156 -0.68 1.68 -0.95
C SER A 156 -0.73 2.31 0.46
N GLN A 157 -1.82 2.97 0.84
CA GLN A 157 -2.02 3.47 2.22
C GLN A 157 -1.85 2.37 3.26
N GLY A 158 -2.26 1.12 2.94
CA GLY A 158 -2.03 -0.02 3.83
C GLY A 158 -0.55 -0.29 4.07
N ALA A 159 0.32 -0.08 3.07
CA ALA A 159 1.77 -0.21 3.22
C ALA A 159 2.35 0.90 4.11
N ASP A 160 1.91 2.16 3.95
CA ASP A 160 2.24 3.26 4.89
C ASP A 160 1.87 2.89 6.33
N MET A 161 0.67 2.32 6.53
CA MET A 161 0.23 1.87 7.85
C MET A 161 1.10 0.73 8.41
N CYS A 162 1.61 -0.17 7.55
CA CYS A 162 2.56 -1.21 7.97
C CYS A 162 3.87 -0.61 8.51
N TYR A 163 4.41 0.41 7.85
CA TYR A 163 5.60 1.12 8.37
C TYR A 163 5.32 1.75 9.73
N ARG A 164 4.19 2.42 9.90
CA ARG A 164 3.80 3.03 11.18
C ARG A 164 3.61 1.98 12.29
N ILE A 165 3.09 0.79 11.97
CA ILE A 165 3.06 -0.34 12.92
C ILE A 165 4.47 -0.74 13.34
N LEU A 166 5.42 -0.85 12.40
CA LEU A 166 6.81 -1.16 12.71
C LEU A 166 7.44 -0.07 13.60
N GLU A 167 7.19 1.20 13.29
CA GLU A 167 7.67 2.34 14.08
C GLU A 167 7.19 2.28 15.52
N GLU A 168 5.88 2.06 15.74
CA GLU A 168 5.27 2.10 17.07
C GLU A 168 5.52 0.84 17.89
N TYR A 169 5.39 -0.36 17.29
CA TYR A 169 5.31 -1.61 18.05
C TYR A 169 6.60 -2.42 18.05
N TYR A 170 7.48 -2.25 17.04
CA TYR A 170 8.66 -3.10 16.85
C TYR A 170 9.98 -2.46 17.31
N GLY A 171 9.94 -1.17 17.66
CA GLY A 171 11.10 -0.43 18.16
C GLY A 171 11.43 -0.72 19.62
N GLY A 172 12.67 -0.37 20.01
CA GLY A 172 13.14 -0.50 21.39
C GLY A 172 13.51 -1.92 21.83
N SER A 173 13.90 -2.06 23.11
CA SER A 173 14.40 -3.30 23.71
C SER A 173 13.44 -3.93 24.73
N GLY A 174 12.21 -3.44 24.84
CA GLY A 174 11.20 -4.00 25.73
C GLY A 174 10.77 -5.41 25.33
N GLU A 175 10.36 -6.23 26.31
CA GLU A 175 9.95 -7.63 26.11
C GLU A 175 8.88 -7.76 25.01
N ARG A 176 7.87 -6.85 24.99
CA ARG A 176 6.81 -6.86 23.98
C ARG A 176 7.35 -6.66 22.56
N ALA A 177 8.20 -5.66 22.36
CA ALA A 177 8.79 -5.38 21.04
C ALA A 177 9.71 -6.53 20.60
N THR A 178 10.45 -7.13 21.52
CA THR A 178 11.28 -8.31 21.25
C THR A 178 10.42 -9.49 20.84
N ALA A 179 9.38 -9.82 21.58
CA ALA A 179 8.47 -10.92 21.26
C ALA A 179 7.77 -10.72 19.90
N LEU A 180 7.41 -9.47 19.54
CA LEU A 180 6.85 -9.16 18.23
C LEU A 180 7.88 -9.40 17.11
N ARG A 181 9.13 -8.96 17.28
CA ARG A 181 10.21 -9.22 16.30
C ARG A 181 10.51 -10.70 16.14
N ASP A 182 10.55 -11.45 17.24
CA ASP A 182 10.83 -12.88 17.24
C ASP A 182 9.73 -13.70 16.57
N ASN A 183 8.51 -13.17 16.50
CA ASN A 183 7.36 -13.78 15.83
C ASN A 183 7.07 -13.24 14.42
N LEU A 184 7.84 -12.27 13.94
CA LEU A 184 7.63 -11.65 12.63
C LEU A 184 8.22 -12.51 11.51
N ILE A 185 7.36 -13.05 10.64
CA ILE A 185 7.80 -13.74 9.43
C ILE A 185 8.30 -12.72 8.41
N ALA A 186 7.44 -11.80 7.98
CA ALA A 186 7.78 -10.70 7.09
C ALA A 186 6.69 -9.62 7.10
N VAL A 187 7.04 -8.43 6.60
CA VAL A 187 6.09 -7.38 6.24
C VAL A 187 6.06 -7.25 4.72
N TYR A 188 4.89 -7.33 4.10
CA TYR A 188 4.68 -7.05 2.69
C TYR A 188 4.07 -5.65 2.56
N ALA A 189 4.93 -4.63 2.45
CA ALA A 189 4.54 -3.23 2.30
C ALA A 189 4.74 -2.81 0.84
N ILE A 190 3.77 -3.14 -0.01
CA ILE A 190 3.87 -2.99 -1.46
C ILE A 190 3.14 -1.72 -1.92
N GLY A 191 3.73 -1.00 -2.88
CA GLY A 191 3.13 0.20 -3.43
C GLY A 191 3.23 1.41 -2.49
N TRP A 192 4.28 1.49 -1.68
CA TRP A 192 4.62 2.67 -0.89
C TRP A 192 6.12 2.74 -0.64
N CYS A 193 6.72 3.90 -0.92
CA CYS A 193 8.15 4.08 -0.91
C CYS A 193 8.79 3.82 0.47
N MET A 194 9.72 2.88 0.53
CA MET A 194 10.64 2.73 1.65
C MET A 194 11.95 3.47 1.33
N THR A 195 12.48 4.27 2.24
CA THR A 195 13.68 5.08 2.02
C THR A 195 14.79 4.76 3.01
N GLU A 196 16.03 5.16 2.67
CA GLU A 196 17.18 5.06 3.58
C GLU A 196 16.92 5.85 4.87
N ASP A 197 16.40 7.07 4.77
CA ASP A 197 16.06 7.92 5.93
C ASP A 197 15.10 7.23 6.91
N MET A 198 14.12 6.47 6.37
CA MET A 198 13.21 5.69 7.21
C MET A 198 13.95 4.61 7.98
N ILE A 199 14.88 3.91 7.33
CA ILE A 199 15.65 2.82 7.94
C ILE A 199 16.63 3.36 8.98
N GLU A 200 17.30 4.47 8.69
CA GLU A 200 18.19 5.14 9.64
C GLU A 200 17.44 5.59 10.90
N LYS A 201 16.25 6.17 10.71
CA LYS A 201 15.42 6.65 11.81
C LYS A 201 14.77 5.51 12.62
N TYR A 202 14.38 4.44 11.92
CA TYR A 202 13.67 3.31 12.50
C TYR A 202 14.36 1.99 12.16
N PRO A 203 15.42 1.60 12.88
CA PRO A 203 16.24 0.41 12.58
C PRO A 203 15.49 -0.92 12.61
N GLN A 204 14.30 -0.95 13.18
CA GLN A 204 13.38 -2.10 13.13
C GLN A 204 12.71 -2.29 11.76
N ILE A 205 12.80 -1.33 10.85
CA ILE A 205 12.42 -1.47 9.44
C ILE A 205 13.62 -2.09 8.72
N VAL A 206 13.62 -3.40 8.55
CA VAL A 206 14.74 -4.16 7.98
C VAL A 206 14.38 -4.57 6.55
N PRO A 207 15.00 -4.01 5.49
CA PRO A 207 14.72 -4.42 4.11
C PRO A 207 15.06 -5.87 3.84
N ALA A 208 14.21 -6.58 3.09
CA ALA A 208 14.53 -7.90 2.59
C ALA A 208 15.73 -7.85 1.61
N LYS A 209 16.63 -8.83 1.70
CA LYS A 209 17.83 -8.94 0.84
C LYS A 209 17.88 -10.25 0.05
N GLY A 210 16.94 -11.15 0.30
CA GLY A 210 16.84 -12.45 -0.36
C GLY A 210 15.42 -13.01 -0.32
N GLU A 211 15.24 -14.21 -0.87
CA GLU A 211 13.94 -14.85 -1.04
C GLU A 211 13.35 -15.38 0.28
N THR A 212 14.20 -15.78 1.23
CA THR A 212 13.80 -16.53 2.42
C THR A 212 14.13 -15.82 3.75
N ASP A 213 14.57 -14.56 3.69
CA ASP A 213 14.83 -13.77 4.89
C ASP A 213 13.56 -13.64 5.72
N THR A 214 13.69 -13.62 7.05
CA THR A 214 12.57 -13.46 7.98
C THR A 214 12.79 -12.26 8.90
N GLY A 215 11.70 -11.66 9.40
CA GLY A 215 11.76 -10.44 10.17
C GLY A 215 12.05 -9.19 9.32
N VAL A 216 11.73 -9.22 8.04
CA VAL A 216 12.11 -8.22 7.04
C VAL A 216 10.91 -7.61 6.33
N VAL A 217 11.15 -6.50 5.61
CA VAL A 217 10.16 -5.80 4.78
C VAL A 217 10.40 -6.11 3.31
N VAL A 218 9.39 -6.64 2.64
CA VAL A 218 9.29 -6.77 1.19
C VAL A 218 8.58 -5.54 0.65
N SER A 219 9.27 -4.74 -0.16
CA SER A 219 8.74 -3.50 -0.73
C SER A 219 9.20 -3.35 -2.18
N TYR A 220 8.33 -2.81 -3.01
CA TYR A 220 8.60 -2.32 -4.36
C TYR A 220 7.42 -1.50 -4.88
N ASP A 221 7.69 -0.66 -5.88
CA ASP A 221 6.74 0.19 -6.60
C ASP A 221 7.01 0.04 -8.10
N CYS A 222 5.99 -0.38 -8.89
CA CYS A 222 6.17 -0.65 -10.32
C CYS A 222 5.99 0.60 -11.18
N GLU A 223 6.90 0.76 -12.16
CA GLU A 223 6.86 1.83 -13.17
C GLU A 223 7.21 1.28 -14.57
N ASP A 224 6.87 2.01 -15.63
CA ASP A 224 7.20 1.64 -17.03
C ASP A 224 8.62 2.04 -17.47
N GLY A 225 9.34 2.81 -16.64
CA GLY A 225 10.69 3.32 -16.89
C GLY A 225 10.74 4.74 -17.46
N ASN A 226 9.61 5.40 -17.71
CA ASN A 226 9.54 6.79 -18.15
C ASN A 226 9.16 7.76 -17.01
N VAL A 227 8.74 7.25 -15.88
CA VAL A 227 8.33 8.03 -14.70
C VAL A 227 9.55 8.69 -14.07
N THR A 228 9.50 10.01 -13.88
CA THR A 228 10.54 10.79 -13.20
C THR A 228 10.07 11.36 -11.87
N ASP A 229 8.75 11.40 -11.67
CA ASP A 229 8.09 11.90 -10.48
C ASP A 229 6.74 11.22 -10.31
N SER A 230 6.45 10.74 -9.12
CA SER A 230 5.15 10.16 -8.78
C SER A 230 4.82 10.42 -7.32
N ILE A 231 3.53 10.33 -6.97
CA ILE A 231 3.11 10.47 -5.57
C ILE A 231 3.65 9.34 -4.68
N ILE A 232 3.98 8.19 -5.27
CA ILE A 232 4.51 7.03 -4.54
C ILE A 232 6.02 7.20 -4.31
N VAL A 233 6.76 7.54 -5.38
CA VAL A 233 8.20 7.82 -5.31
C VAL A 233 8.45 9.21 -5.89
N PRO A 234 8.43 10.27 -5.07
CA PRO A 234 8.64 11.64 -5.51
C PRO A 234 10.00 11.86 -6.18
N ALA A 235 10.07 12.87 -7.05
CA ALA A 235 11.32 13.26 -7.69
C ALA A 235 12.41 13.54 -6.63
N GLY A 236 13.62 13.04 -6.88
CA GLY A 236 14.74 13.15 -5.94
C GLY A 236 14.71 12.16 -4.76
N THR A 237 13.67 11.34 -4.65
CA THR A 237 13.61 10.24 -3.69
C THR A 237 14.10 8.95 -4.33
N LYS A 238 14.85 8.15 -3.58
CA LYS A 238 15.24 6.79 -3.97
C LYS A 238 14.54 5.78 -3.08
N ALA A 239 13.74 4.92 -3.71
CA ALA A 239 13.10 3.80 -3.04
C ALA A 239 14.08 2.67 -2.77
N ILE A 240 13.83 1.90 -1.71
CA ILE A 240 14.52 0.64 -1.43
C ILE A 240 13.55 -0.48 -1.76
N SER A 241 13.89 -1.26 -2.78
CA SER A 241 13.04 -2.31 -3.32
C SER A 241 13.74 -3.66 -3.39
N ILE A 242 12.93 -4.72 -3.42
CA ILE A 242 13.38 -6.06 -3.79
C ILE A 242 12.58 -6.53 -5.02
N ASN A 243 13.26 -7.09 -6.02
CA ASN A 243 12.59 -7.57 -7.23
C ASN A 243 11.90 -8.92 -6.98
N PRO A 244 10.56 -9.02 -7.08
CA PRO A 244 9.81 -10.23 -6.73
C PRO A 244 10.03 -11.40 -7.70
N LEU A 245 10.79 -11.21 -8.79
CA LEU A 245 11.12 -12.27 -9.72
C LEU A 245 12.40 -13.03 -9.37
N ASN A 246 13.45 -12.30 -8.95
CA ASN A 246 14.75 -12.90 -8.63
C ASN A 246 15.19 -12.68 -7.17
N TRP A 247 14.41 -11.95 -6.39
CA TRP A 247 14.62 -11.62 -4.97
C TRP A 247 15.97 -10.94 -4.71
N LYS A 248 16.41 -10.10 -5.65
CA LYS A 248 17.58 -9.24 -5.54
C LYS A 248 17.20 -7.80 -5.30
N THR A 249 18.12 -7.05 -4.69
CA THR A 249 17.98 -5.62 -4.38
C THR A 249 18.84 -4.73 -5.27
N ASP A 250 19.59 -5.32 -6.19
CA ASP A 250 20.38 -4.61 -7.19
C ASP A 250 19.62 -4.51 -8.54
N SER A 251 20.22 -3.80 -9.49
CA SER A 251 19.64 -3.60 -10.83
C SER A 251 19.77 -4.82 -11.75
N THR A 252 20.11 -6.02 -11.25
CA THR A 252 20.19 -7.24 -12.07
C THR A 252 18.83 -7.52 -12.70
N PRO A 253 18.71 -7.51 -14.05
CA PRO A 253 17.45 -7.78 -14.70
C PRO A 253 16.96 -9.21 -14.43
N ALA A 254 15.68 -9.34 -14.12
CA ALA A 254 15.00 -10.62 -14.01
C ALA A 254 14.23 -10.91 -15.31
N SER A 255 14.55 -12.05 -15.93
CA SER A 255 13.85 -12.49 -17.14
C SER A 255 12.37 -12.75 -16.86
N LYS A 256 11.53 -12.50 -17.87
CA LYS A 256 10.10 -12.84 -17.81
C LYS A 256 9.84 -14.34 -17.53
N SER A 257 10.78 -15.23 -17.83
CA SER A 257 10.67 -16.67 -17.52
C SER A 257 10.59 -16.94 -16.00
N LEU A 258 10.98 -15.98 -15.15
CA LEU A 258 10.84 -16.05 -13.70
C LEU A 258 9.48 -15.60 -13.19
N ASN A 259 8.66 -14.96 -14.06
CA ASN A 259 7.30 -14.57 -13.70
C ASN A 259 6.39 -15.79 -13.72
N LYS A 260 5.97 -16.23 -12.55
CA LYS A 260 5.14 -17.42 -12.34
C LYS A 260 3.67 -17.19 -12.59
N GLY A 261 3.25 -15.93 -12.67
CA GLY A 261 1.90 -15.57 -13.05
C GLY A 261 1.56 -14.11 -12.76
N THR A 262 1.27 -13.39 -13.83
CA THR A 262 0.51 -12.14 -13.82
C THR A 262 -0.97 -12.52 -13.83
N VAL A 263 -1.79 -11.95 -12.94
CA VAL A 263 -3.20 -12.31 -12.82
C VAL A 263 -4.11 -11.19 -13.26
N GLN A 264 -5.28 -11.59 -13.79
CA GLN A 264 -6.47 -10.76 -13.83
C GLN A 264 -7.46 -11.31 -12.81
N GLN A 265 -8.07 -10.41 -12.05
CA GLN A 265 -9.05 -10.77 -11.03
C GLN A 265 -10.37 -10.05 -11.26
N ASP A 266 -11.45 -10.69 -10.89
CA ASP A 266 -12.75 -10.02 -10.77
C ASP A 266 -12.68 -8.98 -9.65
N SER A 267 -13.01 -7.73 -9.97
CA SER A 267 -12.85 -6.59 -9.07
C SER A 267 -13.79 -6.62 -7.84
N LYS A 268 -14.80 -7.50 -7.83
CA LYS A 268 -15.76 -7.61 -6.72
C LYS A 268 -15.47 -8.81 -5.83
N THR A 269 -15.16 -9.94 -6.45
CA THR A 269 -15.00 -11.21 -5.75
C THR A 269 -13.55 -11.55 -5.44
N GLY A 270 -12.60 -10.94 -6.15
CA GLY A 270 -11.17 -11.31 -6.12
C GLY A 270 -10.88 -12.65 -6.81
N ALA A 271 -11.88 -13.26 -7.48
CA ALA A 271 -11.66 -14.50 -8.20
C ALA A 271 -10.63 -14.32 -9.32
N ILE A 272 -9.67 -15.22 -9.42
CA ILE A 272 -8.69 -15.22 -10.50
C ILE A 272 -9.38 -15.62 -11.80
N LEU A 273 -9.42 -14.72 -12.76
CA LEU A 273 -10.02 -14.90 -14.09
C LEU A 273 -9.03 -15.49 -15.08
N SER A 274 -7.76 -15.07 -14.99
CA SER A 274 -6.67 -15.59 -15.80
C SER A 274 -5.33 -15.49 -15.08
N VAL A 275 -4.41 -16.38 -15.43
CA VAL A 275 -3.01 -16.38 -15.01
C VAL A 275 -2.14 -16.47 -16.26
N GLU A 276 -1.27 -15.49 -16.46
CA GLU A 276 -0.34 -15.46 -17.58
C GLU A 276 1.09 -15.64 -17.06
N VAL A 277 1.66 -16.83 -17.26
CA VAL A 277 3.03 -17.18 -16.88
C VAL A 277 4.02 -16.58 -17.88
N GLY A 278 5.14 -16.06 -17.41
CA GLY A 278 6.20 -15.54 -18.25
C GLY A 278 5.83 -14.24 -18.99
N LYS A 279 4.90 -13.44 -18.45
CA LYS A 279 4.40 -12.25 -19.14
C LYS A 279 5.39 -11.10 -19.12
N TYR A 280 5.88 -10.72 -17.96
CA TYR A 280 6.77 -9.58 -17.76
C TYR A 280 8.04 -9.97 -17.01
N GLY A 281 9.19 -9.40 -17.42
CA GLY A 281 10.39 -9.31 -16.62
C GLY A 281 10.39 -8.03 -15.79
N ALA A 282 11.40 -7.83 -14.93
CA ALA A 282 11.55 -6.60 -14.17
C ALA A 282 13.00 -6.37 -13.76
N TYR A 283 13.37 -5.12 -13.49
CA TYR A 283 14.63 -4.74 -12.86
C TYR A 283 14.43 -3.53 -11.94
N ILE A 284 15.30 -3.36 -10.96
CA ILE A 284 15.27 -2.18 -10.08
C ILE A 284 16.04 -1.05 -10.76
N ASP A 285 15.39 0.12 -10.91
CA ASP A 285 16.02 1.33 -11.40
C ASP A 285 17.17 1.75 -10.45
N PRO A 286 18.40 1.94 -10.92
CA PRO A 286 19.54 2.23 -10.06
C PRO A 286 19.46 3.63 -9.41
N GLU A 287 18.70 4.56 -9.99
CA GLU A 287 18.59 5.94 -9.51
C GLU A 287 17.35 6.13 -8.63
N ARG A 288 16.18 5.68 -9.12
CA ARG A 288 14.91 5.83 -8.40
C ARG A 288 14.63 4.69 -7.42
N GLY A 289 15.25 3.52 -7.61
CA GLY A 289 14.99 2.33 -6.80
C GLY A 289 13.62 1.69 -7.05
N THR A 290 12.84 2.18 -8.00
CA THR A 290 11.54 1.61 -8.39
C THR A 290 11.72 0.33 -9.20
N LEU A 291 10.68 -0.51 -9.28
CA LEU A 291 10.69 -1.75 -10.04
C LEU A 291 10.19 -1.48 -11.46
N ILE A 292 11.10 -1.43 -12.42
CA ILE A 292 10.75 -1.19 -13.81
C ILE A 292 10.25 -2.48 -14.47
N VAL A 293 9.11 -2.37 -15.16
CA VAL A 293 8.48 -3.44 -15.95
C VAL A 293 8.64 -3.12 -17.44
N PRO A 294 9.75 -3.53 -18.06
CA PRO A 294 10.06 -3.13 -19.43
C PRO A 294 9.05 -3.68 -20.45
N GLY A 295 8.66 -2.82 -21.39
CA GLY A 295 7.77 -3.21 -22.49
C GLY A 295 6.32 -3.47 -22.10
N ILE A 296 5.91 -3.03 -20.91
CA ILE A 296 4.50 -3.04 -20.52
C ILE A 296 3.68 -2.06 -21.37
N ASP A 297 2.51 -2.49 -21.80
CA ASP A 297 1.59 -1.67 -22.60
C ASP A 297 0.72 -0.81 -21.66
N THR A 298 1.13 0.43 -21.44
CA THR A 298 0.41 1.38 -20.55
C THR A 298 -0.99 1.73 -21.02
N SER A 299 -1.34 1.45 -22.28
CA SER A 299 -2.73 1.58 -22.74
C SER A 299 -3.65 0.50 -22.16
N LYS A 300 -3.09 -0.67 -21.82
CA LYS A 300 -3.79 -1.77 -21.14
C LYS A 300 -3.63 -1.71 -19.62
N TYR A 301 -2.60 -1.02 -19.16
CA TYR A 301 -2.28 -0.81 -17.74
C TYR A 301 -2.17 0.69 -17.44
N PRO A 302 -3.28 1.46 -17.64
CA PRO A 302 -3.27 2.91 -17.38
C PRO A 302 -3.05 3.18 -15.88
N ALA A 303 -2.50 4.35 -15.56
CA ALA A 303 -2.33 4.79 -14.18
C ALA A 303 -3.65 4.84 -13.37
N GLY A 304 -4.77 5.01 -14.07
CA GLY A 304 -6.13 4.80 -13.56
C GLY A 304 -6.72 5.94 -12.73
N LEU A 305 -5.91 6.66 -11.97
CA LEU A 305 -6.32 7.83 -11.19
C LEU A 305 -5.43 9.02 -11.54
N SER A 306 -6.01 10.20 -11.59
CA SER A 306 -5.31 11.45 -11.99
C SER A 306 -4.20 11.88 -11.03
N ILE A 307 -4.12 11.30 -9.84
CA ILE A 307 -3.03 11.53 -8.89
C ILE A 307 -1.75 10.75 -9.24
N PHE A 308 -1.86 9.74 -10.10
CA PHE A 308 -0.72 8.95 -10.56
C PHE A 308 -0.22 9.47 -11.89
N SER A 309 1.11 9.60 -12.02
CA SER A 309 1.77 9.98 -13.26
C SER A 309 1.58 8.90 -14.32
N ASP A 310 1.58 9.29 -15.59
CA ASP A 310 1.58 8.35 -16.71
C ASP A 310 2.80 7.41 -16.59
N GLY A 311 2.57 6.12 -16.80
CA GLY A 311 3.60 5.10 -16.62
C GLY A 311 3.73 4.56 -15.20
N CYS A 312 3.10 5.18 -14.20
CA CYS A 312 3.00 4.63 -12.84
C CYS A 312 2.07 3.41 -12.87
N LEU A 313 2.58 2.26 -12.46
CA LEU A 313 1.86 0.99 -12.49
C LEU A 313 1.31 0.59 -11.12
N HIS A 314 1.19 1.53 -10.22
CA HIS A 314 0.81 1.32 -8.83
C HIS A 314 -0.42 0.41 -8.64
N LEU A 315 -1.47 0.60 -9.44
CA LEU A 315 -2.69 -0.23 -9.32
C LEU A 315 -2.46 -1.72 -9.64
N TYR A 316 -1.30 -2.06 -10.22
CA TYR A 316 -0.97 -3.41 -10.70
C TYR A 316 0.19 -4.06 -9.94
N ASP A 317 0.78 -3.40 -8.95
CA ASP A 317 1.93 -3.90 -8.19
C ASP A 317 1.74 -5.35 -7.72
N ASN A 318 0.61 -5.64 -7.11
CA ASN A 318 0.29 -6.97 -6.62
C ASN A 318 -0.05 -7.96 -7.74
N PHE A 319 -0.61 -7.49 -8.87
CA PHE A 319 -1.14 -8.37 -9.91
C PHE A 319 -0.07 -8.84 -10.91
N LEU A 320 0.92 -8.00 -11.18
CA LEU A 320 1.99 -8.30 -12.14
C LEU A 320 2.85 -9.48 -11.71
N PHE A 321 3.02 -9.68 -10.40
CA PHE A 321 3.88 -10.70 -9.82
C PHE A 321 3.15 -11.58 -8.79
N PHE A 322 1.85 -11.73 -8.95
CA PHE A 322 0.93 -12.31 -7.97
C PHE A 322 1.36 -13.71 -7.50
N VAL A 323 1.63 -14.61 -8.43
CA VAL A 323 2.01 -15.99 -8.09
C VAL A 323 3.40 -16.04 -7.46
N ASN A 324 4.32 -15.15 -7.87
CA ASN A 324 5.63 -15.02 -7.21
C ASN A 324 5.49 -14.58 -5.75
N LEU A 325 4.55 -13.66 -5.45
CA LEU A 325 4.25 -13.25 -4.09
C LEU A 325 3.66 -14.41 -3.26
N GLN A 326 2.66 -15.14 -3.81
CA GLN A 326 2.08 -16.31 -3.12
C GLN A 326 3.15 -17.34 -2.74
N GLU A 327 4.02 -17.70 -3.68
CA GLU A 327 5.11 -18.65 -3.40
C GLU A 327 6.11 -18.09 -2.38
N ASN A 328 6.40 -16.80 -2.44
CA ASN A 328 7.32 -16.18 -1.49
C ASN A 328 6.76 -16.14 -0.08
N VAL A 329 5.47 -15.86 0.08
CA VAL A 329 4.77 -15.95 1.39
C VAL A 329 4.95 -17.33 1.99
N GLN A 330 4.75 -18.40 1.20
CA GLN A 330 4.94 -19.77 1.66
C GLN A 330 6.41 -20.05 2.02
N LYS A 331 7.37 -19.69 1.14
CA LYS A 331 8.79 -19.94 1.38
C LYS A 331 9.34 -19.25 2.63
N ARG A 332 8.96 -17.99 2.87
CA ARG A 332 9.35 -17.26 4.09
C ARG A 332 8.71 -17.87 5.33
N THR A 333 7.46 -18.31 5.23
CA THR A 333 6.78 -19.02 6.32
C THR A 333 7.50 -20.32 6.66
N ASP A 334 7.84 -21.13 5.65
CA ASP A 334 8.56 -22.39 5.85
C ASP A 334 9.95 -22.16 6.47
N ALA A 335 10.69 -21.17 5.97
CA ALA A 335 12.01 -20.80 6.51
C ALA A 335 11.92 -20.34 7.97
N PHE A 336 10.89 -19.55 8.31
CA PHE A 336 10.63 -19.11 9.67
C PHE A 336 10.33 -20.30 10.60
N LEU A 337 9.41 -21.17 10.22
CA LEU A 337 9.01 -22.33 11.01
C LEU A 337 10.17 -23.33 11.21
N GLN A 338 11.00 -23.55 10.18
CA GLN A 338 12.21 -24.35 10.28
C GLN A 338 13.21 -23.77 11.28
N LYS A 339 13.43 -22.44 11.23
CA LYS A 339 14.28 -21.74 12.21
C LYS A 339 13.77 -21.87 13.63
N GLN A 340 12.46 -21.70 13.83
CA GLN A 340 11.84 -21.87 15.16
C GLN A 340 11.97 -23.31 15.69
N ALA A 341 11.75 -24.31 14.84
CA ALA A 341 11.92 -25.71 15.20
C ALA A 341 13.35 -26.04 15.62
N ALA A 342 14.35 -25.49 14.91
CA ALA A 342 15.77 -25.68 15.25
C ALA A 342 16.13 -25.03 16.61
N LEU A 343 15.59 -23.84 16.90
CA LEU A 343 15.80 -23.15 18.19
C LEU A 343 15.17 -23.92 19.37
N ASN A 344 14.01 -24.55 19.16
CA ASN A 344 13.32 -25.34 20.19
C ASN A 344 13.97 -26.72 20.44
N ALA A 345 14.80 -27.21 19.51
CA ALA A 345 15.51 -28.48 19.61
C ALA A 345 16.93 -28.35 20.22
N ALA A 346 17.45 -27.14 20.37
CA ALA A 346 18.77 -26.82 20.91
C ALA A 346 18.73 -26.52 22.42
#